data_bda1c44cd0f0d227db55c84e3bc41a82
#
_entry.id   bda1c44cd0f0d227db55c84e3bc41a82
#
_cell.length_a   1.000
_cell.length_b   1.000
_cell.length_c   1.000
_cell.angle_alpha   90.00
_cell.angle_beta   90.00
_cell.angle_gamma   90.00
#
_symmetry.space_group_name_H-M   'P 1'
#
loop_
_entity.id
_entity.type
_entity.pdbx_description
1 polymer ?
#
loop_
_entity_poly.entity_id
_entity_poly.type
_entity_poly.pdbx_seq_one_letter_code
_entity_poly.pdbx_strand_id
1 'polypeptide(L)'
;YEELFAVGGISKQQLDQARTQLEVAETALNNLSENTTLVSPISGVVTARNYDPGDVAMQLPILTIESINPVKVVVNVSESFYSKVVKGMPVEVTVDALEGETFQGKVSLVHPTLDPVSHTFTVEVSVPNSQQRLRPGMFARVKMNFGTNDRPLLSDMAVLKQVGSNDRYVFVEKDGIAHYTLVELGVRINDKYEILSGLSEGDKVIVQGNNGLIDGTEVEVVE
;
A
#
# COMPACT_ATOMS: atom_id res chain seq x y z
N TYR A 1 -26.54 32.05 -45.97
CA TYR A 1 -25.31 32.69 -46.36
C TYR A 1 -24.43 31.79 -47.23
N GLU A 2 -24.27 30.51 -46.90
CA GLU A 2 -23.46 29.56 -47.71
C GLU A 2 -24.05 29.37 -49.10
N GLU A 3 -25.37 29.19 -49.22
CA GLU A 3 -26.08 29.09 -50.47
C GLU A 3 -25.98 30.39 -51.32
N LEU A 4 -26.09 31.54 -50.64
CA LEU A 4 -25.96 32.84 -51.31
C LEU A 4 -24.54 33.11 -51.84
N PHE A 5 -23.55 32.63 -51.09
CA PHE A 5 -22.15 32.72 -51.55
C PHE A 5 -21.90 31.79 -52.74
N ALA A 6 -22.47 30.58 -52.74
CA ALA A 6 -22.32 29.62 -53.84
C ALA A 6 -22.84 30.16 -55.17
N VAL A 7 -23.89 31.01 -55.15
CA VAL A 7 -24.47 31.66 -56.35
C VAL A 7 -23.90 33.08 -56.58
N GLY A 8 -22.88 33.49 -55.85
CA GLY A 8 -22.24 34.80 -56.02
C GLY A 8 -23.04 36.00 -55.44
N GLY A 9 -24.08 35.71 -54.62
CA GLY A 9 -24.95 36.76 -54.06
C GLY A 9 -24.36 37.54 -52.87
N ILE A 10 -23.28 37.05 -52.26
CA ILE A 10 -22.58 37.74 -51.17
C ILE A 10 -21.07 37.62 -51.33
N SER A 11 -20.30 38.52 -50.70
CA SER A 11 -18.84 38.46 -50.69
C SER A 11 -18.33 37.43 -49.68
N LYS A 12 -17.11 36.93 -49.89
CA LYS A 12 -16.44 36.01 -48.95
C LYS A 12 -16.34 36.65 -47.55
N GLN A 13 -16.07 37.96 -47.46
CA GLN A 13 -16.01 38.68 -46.19
C GLN A 13 -17.31 38.65 -45.41
N GLN A 14 -18.47 38.74 -46.10
CA GLN A 14 -19.79 38.68 -45.51
C GLN A 14 -20.10 37.25 -45.01
N LEU A 15 -19.65 36.22 -45.74
CA LEU A 15 -19.79 34.83 -45.31
C LEU A 15 -18.92 34.56 -44.04
N ASP A 16 -17.66 35.03 -44.07
CA ASP A 16 -16.73 34.82 -42.95
C ASP A 16 -17.23 35.54 -41.69
N GLN A 17 -17.78 36.78 -41.84
CA GLN A 17 -18.39 37.50 -40.72
C GLN A 17 -19.60 36.74 -40.14
N ALA A 18 -20.47 36.20 -41.01
CA ALA A 18 -21.63 35.41 -40.54
C ALA A 18 -21.22 34.12 -39.81
N ARG A 19 -20.16 33.45 -40.32
CA ARG A 19 -19.60 32.26 -39.64
C ARG A 19 -19.00 32.61 -38.27
N THR A 20 -18.24 33.69 -38.14
CA THR A 20 -17.69 34.16 -36.88
C THR A 20 -18.83 34.49 -35.88
N GLN A 21 -19.89 35.14 -36.33
CA GLN A 21 -21.02 35.48 -35.48
C GLN A 21 -21.75 34.20 -34.99
N LEU A 22 -21.89 33.20 -35.87
CA LEU A 22 -22.48 31.90 -35.47
C LEU A 22 -21.61 31.20 -34.42
N GLU A 23 -20.30 31.10 -34.66
CA GLU A 23 -19.35 30.49 -33.74
C GLU A 23 -19.36 31.16 -32.35
N VAL A 24 -19.40 32.51 -32.30
CA VAL A 24 -19.52 33.23 -31.03
C VAL A 24 -20.84 32.92 -30.34
N ALA A 25 -21.95 32.88 -31.07
CA ALA A 25 -23.26 32.58 -30.51
C ALA A 25 -23.37 31.12 -30.01
N GLU A 26 -22.81 30.17 -30.77
CA GLU A 26 -22.74 28.76 -30.35
C GLU A 26 -21.84 28.58 -29.09
N THR A 27 -20.70 29.25 -29.06
CA THR A 27 -19.82 29.24 -27.88
C THR A 27 -20.51 29.82 -26.64
N ALA A 28 -21.24 30.92 -26.79
CA ALA A 28 -22.02 31.52 -25.71
C ALA A 28 -23.12 30.60 -25.21
N LEU A 29 -23.83 29.93 -26.13
CA LEU A 29 -24.87 28.94 -25.80
C LEU A 29 -24.29 27.75 -25.04
N ASN A 30 -23.17 27.20 -25.54
CA ASN A 30 -22.48 26.06 -24.89
C ASN A 30 -22.01 26.43 -23.47
N ASN A 31 -21.37 27.58 -23.29
CA ASN A 31 -20.97 28.07 -21.98
C ASN A 31 -22.17 28.25 -21.03
N LEU A 32 -23.29 28.76 -21.53
CA LEU A 32 -24.50 28.89 -20.73
C LEU A 32 -25.08 27.53 -20.33
N SER A 33 -25.09 26.58 -21.27
CA SER A 33 -25.56 25.21 -21.07
C SER A 33 -24.69 24.45 -20.05
N GLU A 34 -23.36 24.55 -20.15
CA GLU A 34 -22.42 23.95 -19.22
C GLU A 34 -22.56 24.48 -17.80
N ASN A 35 -22.84 25.79 -17.66
CA ASN A 35 -23.06 26.43 -16.35
C ASN A 35 -24.44 26.13 -15.74
N THR A 36 -25.42 25.72 -16.55
CA THR A 36 -26.77 25.37 -16.06
C THR A 36 -26.97 23.90 -15.81
N THR A 37 -26.18 23.02 -16.46
CA THR A 37 -26.28 21.57 -16.31
C THR A 37 -24.93 21.01 -15.85
N LEU A 38 -24.80 20.83 -14.53
CA LEU A 38 -23.59 20.25 -13.96
C LEU A 38 -23.59 18.73 -14.14
N VAL A 39 -22.61 18.22 -14.86
CA VAL A 39 -22.42 16.79 -15.10
C VAL A 39 -21.19 16.30 -14.35
N SER A 40 -21.29 15.16 -13.69
CA SER A 40 -20.14 14.55 -13.02
C SER A 40 -19.10 14.09 -14.05
N PRO A 41 -17.81 14.49 -13.90
CA PRO A 41 -16.74 14.02 -14.76
C PRO A 41 -16.32 12.58 -14.48
N ILE A 42 -16.79 11.98 -13.38
CA ILE A 42 -16.47 10.61 -12.98
C ILE A 42 -17.74 9.82 -12.66
N SER A 43 -17.66 8.51 -12.86
CA SER A 43 -18.65 7.58 -12.35
C SER A 43 -18.34 7.26 -10.87
N GLY A 44 -19.34 7.35 -10.02
CA GLY A 44 -19.14 7.14 -8.59
C GLY A 44 -20.43 7.19 -7.79
N VAL A 45 -20.28 7.27 -6.48
CA VAL A 45 -21.38 7.40 -5.51
C VAL A 45 -21.36 8.80 -4.93
N VAL A 46 -22.53 9.40 -4.79
CA VAL A 46 -22.69 10.69 -4.08
C VAL A 46 -22.46 10.45 -2.59
N THR A 47 -21.41 11.03 -2.04
CA THR A 47 -21.04 10.88 -0.62
C THR A 47 -21.47 12.06 0.23
N ALA A 48 -21.66 13.23 -0.38
CA ALA A 48 -22.22 14.39 0.31
C ALA A 48 -23.07 15.25 -0.64
N ARG A 49 -24.16 15.81 -0.10
CA ARG A 49 -25.02 16.80 -0.74
C ARG A 49 -25.17 17.95 0.24
N ASN A 50 -24.74 19.14 -0.16
CA ASN A 50 -24.68 20.29 0.73
C ASN A 50 -25.83 21.31 0.52
N TYR A 51 -26.59 21.17 -0.56
CA TYR A 51 -27.70 22.08 -0.90
C TYR A 51 -28.95 21.31 -1.29
N ASP A 52 -30.10 21.83 -0.91
CA ASP A 52 -31.40 21.36 -1.36
C ASP A 52 -31.93 22.18 -2.55
N PRO A 53 -32.92 21.65 -3.30
CA PRO A 53 -33.55 22.41 -4.36
C PRO A 53 -34.15 23.73 -3.85
N GLY A 54 -33.72 24.84 -4.44
CA GLY A 54 -34.10 26.19 -4.03
C GLY A 54 -33.04 26.93 -3.23
N ASP A 55 -32.01 26.26 -2.74
CA ASP A 55 -30.90 26.89 -2.04
C ASP A 55 -29.96 27.65 -3.00
N VAL A 56 -29.33 28.68 -2.49
CA VAL A 56 -28.29 29.41 -3.18
C VAL A 56 -26.93 28.78 -2.88
N ALA A 57 -26.34 28.14 -3.89
CA ALA A 57 -25.01 27.56 -3.77
C ALA A 57 -23.95 28.67 -3.66
N MET A 58 -23.12 28.64 -2.63
CA MET A 58 -22.10 29.66 -2.37
C MET A 58 -20.69 29.08 -2.29
N GLN A 59 -20.26 28.64 -1.09
CA GLN A 59 -18.87 28.26 -0.81
C GLN A 59 -18.61 26.76 -0.77
N LEU A 60 -19.63 25.95 -0.51
CA LEU A 60 -19.50 24.50 -0.42
C LEU A 60 -19.71 23.84 -1.79
N PRO A 61 -19.09 22.68 -2.05
CA PRO A 61 -19.42 21.86 -3.21
C PRO A 61 -20.89 21.47 -3.19
N ILE A 62 -21.59 21.51 -4.32
CA ILE A 62 -23.01 21.10 -4.40
C ILE A 62 -23.16 19.63 -4.07
N LEU A 63 -22.35 18.79 -4.71
CA LEU A 63 -22.27 17.34 -4.50
C LEU A 63 -20.80 16.92 -4.40
N THR A 64 -20.53 15.94 -3.55
CA THR A 64 -19.26 15.23 -3.55
C THR A 64 -19.49 13.84 -4.10
N ILE A 65 -18.75 13.49 -5.16
CA ILE A 65 -18.85 12.20 -5.85
C ILE A 65 -17.51 11.49 -5.72
N GLU A 66 -17.53 10.26 -5.22
CA GLU A 66 -16.32 9.46 -5.04
C GLU A 66 -16.39 8.19 -5.89
N SER A 67 -15.29 7.88 -6.58
CA SER A 67 -15.13 6.60 -7.25
C SER A 67 -14.78 5.55 -6.20
N ILE A 68 -15.64 4.55 -6.03
CA ILE A 68 -15.49 3.47 -5.06
C ILE A 68 -15.15 2.13 -5.71
N ASN A 69 -14.90 2.10 -7.00
CA ASN A 69 -14.46 0.90 -7.72
C ASN A 69 -13.46 1.28 -8.82
N PRO A 70 -12.16 0.94 -8.67
CA PRO A 70 -11.57 0.31 -7.47
C PRO A 70 -11.49 1.26 -6.27
N VAL A 71 -11.48 0.70 -5.05
CA VAL A 71 -11.16 1.46 -3.84
C VAL A 71 -9.65 1.60 -3.72
N LYS A 72 -9.20 2.77 -3.29
CA LYS A 72 -7.81 3.07 -2.97
C LYS A 72 -7.62 2.94 -1.46
N VAL A 73 -6.69 2.08 -1.05
CA VAL A 73 -6.20 1.97 0.33
C VAL A 73 -4.82 2.61 0.40
N VAL A 74 -4.62 3.51 1.34
CA VAL A 74 -3.35 4.21 1.57
C VAL A 74 -2.73 3.69 2.86
N VAL A 75 -1.50 3.22 2.79
CA VAL A 75 -0.77 2.69 3.94
C VAL A 75 0.62 3.28 4.01
N ASN A 76 1.12 3.48 5.22
CA ASN A 76 2.50 3.88 5.47
C ASN A 76 3.33 2.65 5.83
N VAL A 77 4.44 2.47 5.13
CA VAL A 77 5.33 1.32 5.25
C VAL A 77 6.71 1.81 5.71
N SER A 78 7.36 1.09 6.63
CA SER A 78 8.70 1.43 7.10
C SER A 78 9.72 1.45 5.97
N GLU A 79 10.66 2.40 6.00
CA GLU A 79 11.73 2.56 5.01
C GLU A 79 12.57 1.29 4.79
N SER A 80 12.70 0.43 5.81
CA SER A 80 13.40 -0.85 5.72
C SER A 80 12.84 -1.80 4.67
N PHE A 81 11.60 -1.61 4.24
CA PHE A 81 10.94 -2.39 3.20
C PHE A 81 10.91 -1.69 1.84
N TYR A 82 11.50 -0.50 1.70
CA TYR A 82 11.41 0.31 0.47
C TYR A 82 11.86 -0.47 -0.78
N SER A 83 12.98 -1.20 -0.69
CA SER A 83 13.50 -2.00 -1.80
C SER A 83 12.66 -3.25 -2.14
N LYS A 84 11.76 -3.67 -1.23
CA LYS A 84 10.95 -4.89 -1.37
C LYS A 84 9.54 -4.61 -1.90
N VAL A 85 9.03 -3.38 -1.73
CA VAL A 85 7.69 -2.99 -2.19
C VAL A 85 7.79 -2.49 -3.62
N VAL A 86 7.09 -3.17 -4.53
CA VAL A 86 7.09 -2.81 -5.95
C VAL A 86 5.66 -2.66 -6.48
N LYS A 87 5.49 -1.78 -7.46
CA LYS A 87 4.21 -1.63 -8.16
C LYS A 87 3.77 -2.94 -8.79
N GLY A 88 2.49 -3.29 -8.61
CA GLY A 88 1.90 -4.54 -9.09
C GLY A 88 1.96 -5.69 -8.08
N MET A 89 2.68 -5.54 -6.95
CA MET A 89 2.75 -6.55 -5.90
C MET A 89 1.35 -6.89 -5.40
N PRO A 90 0.97 -8.18 -5.33
CA PRO A 90 -0.29 -8.61 -4.75
C PRO A 90 -0.28 -8.41 -3.24
N VAL A 91 -1.41 -8.01 -2.69
CA VAL A 91 -1.60 -7.79 -1.25
C VAL A 91 -2.97 -8.30 -0.82
N GLU A 92 -3.06 -8.72 0.43
CA GLU A 92 -4.32 -9.06 1.08
C GLU A 92 -4.78 -7.88 1.93
N VAL A 93 -6.03 -7.51 1.79
CA VAL A 93 -6.67 -6.41 2.53
C VAL A 93 -7.81 -6.96 3.36
N THR A 94 -7.78 -6.69 4.65
CA THR A 94 -8.86 -7.02 5.59
C THR A 94 -9.41 -5.73 6.19
N VAL A 95 -10.70 -5.72 6.47
CA VAL A 95 -11.41 -4.56 7.03
C VAL A 95 -12.16 -5.00 8.27
N ASP A 96 -11.95 -4.32 9.39
CA ASP A 96 -12.55 -4.71 10.68
C ASP A 96 -14.08 -4.73 10.65
N ALA A 97 -14.70 -3.88 9.84
CA ALA A 97 -16.15 -3.83 9.66
C ALA A 97 -16.73 -5.03 8.86
N LEU A 98 -15.88 -5.85 8.23
CA LEU A 98 -16.25 -7.01 7.41
C LEU A 98 -15.45 -8.23 7.89
N GLU A 99 -15.73 -8.65 9.13
CA GLU A 99 -15.01 -9.74 9.80
C GLU A 99 -14.97 -11.01 8.96
N GLY A 100 -13.78 -11.62 8.87
CA GLY A 100 -13.54 -12.87 8.15
C GLY A 100 -13.41 -12.71 6.63
N GLU A 101 -13.52 -11.51 6.09
CA GLU A 101 -13.37 -11.29 4.65
C GLU A 101 -12.00 -10.74 4.30
N THR A 102 -11.41 -11.33 3.27
CA THR A 102 -10.14 -10.90 2.69
C THR A 102 -10.36 -10.45 1.25
N PHE A 103 -9.91 -9.26 0.96
CA PHE A 103 -9.96 -8.68 -0.38
C PHE A 103 -8.58 -8.72 -1.02
N GLN A 104 -8.52 -9.11 -2.28
CA GLN A 104 -7.26 -9.12 -3.03
C GLN A 104 -7.04 -7.76 -3.66
N GLY A 105 -5.91 -7.15 -3.34
CA GLY A 105 -5.47 -5.87 -3.90
C GLY A 105 -4.12 -5.97 -4.60
N LYS A 106 -3.73 -4.88 -5.24
CA LYS A 106 -2.40 -4.73 -5.84
C LYS A 106 -1.83 -3.35 -5.51
N VAL A 107 -0.54 -3.29 -5.25
CA VAL A 107 0.17 -2.02 -5.14
C VAL A 107 0.04 -1.24 -6.45
N SER A 108 -0.63 -0.10 -6.41
CA SER A 108 -0.83 0.78 -7.58
C SER A 108 0.24 1.86 -7.70
N LEU A 109 0.70 2.38 -6.57
CA LEU A 109 1.72 3.41 -6.50
C LEU A 109 2.57 3.25 -5.23
N VAL A 110 3.88 3.42 -5.38
CA VAL A 110 4.82 3.61 -4.28
C VAL A 110 5.32 5.04 -4.37
N HIS A 111 5.10 5.83 -3.33
CA HIS A 111 5.56 7.21 -3.31
C HIS A 111 7.09 7.26 -3.18
N PRO A 112 7.78 8.11 -3.96
CA PRO A 112 9.24 8.18 -3.96
C PRO A 112 9.81 8.94 -2.74
N THR A 113 8.95 9.61 -1.98
CA THR A 113 9.35 10.42 -0.82
C THR A 113 9.12 9.67 0.47
N LEU A 114 10.08 9.80 1.40
CA LEU A 114 9.96 9.30 2.76
C LEU A 114 9.58 10.45 3.69
N ASP A 115 8.78 10.14 4.69
CA ASP A 115 8.52 11.05 5.80
C ASP A 115 9.70 10.98 6.78
N PRO A 116 10.42 12.09 7.02
CA PRO A 116 11.63 12.09 7.84
C PRO A 116 11.34 11.93 9.35
N VAL A 117 10.10 12.13 9.77
CA VAL A 117 9.71 12.03 11.19
C VAL A 117 9.32 10.60 11.53
N SER A 118 8.53 9.96 10.69
CA SER A 118 8.04 8.59 10.92
C SER A 118 8.92 7.52 10.29
N HIS A 119 9.90 7.87 9.45
CA HIS A 119 10.71 6.95 8.66
C HIS A 119 9.86 5.95 7.86
N THR A 120 8.80 6.46 7.24
CA THR A 120 7.89 5.66 6.42
C THR A 120 7.74 6.26 5.02
N PHE A 121 7.32 5.43 4.09
CA PHE A 121 6.86 5.85 2.76
C PHE A 121 5.42 5.43 2.53
N THR A 122 4.71 6.22 1.74
CA THR A 122 3.31 5.96 1.44
C THR A 122 3.18 4.99 0.26
N VAL A 123 2.31 4.01 0.41
CA VAL A 123 1.95 3.03 -0.62
C VAL A 123 0.45 3.11 -0.88
N GLU A 124 0.06 3.20 -2.13
CA GLU A 124 -1.33 3.11 -2.55
C GLU A 124 -1.61 1.69 -3.07
N VAL A 125 -2.67 1.11 -2.56
CA VAL A 125 -3.17 -0.21 -2.97
C VAL A 125 -4.52 -0.04 -3.65
N SER A 126 -4.67 -0.60 -4.83
CA SER A 126 -5.94 -0.65 -5.55
C SER A 126 -6.64 -1.98 -5.27
N VAL A 127 -7.87 -1.91 -4.80
CA VAL A 127 -8.70 -3.08 -4.46
C VAL A 127 -9.98 -3.05 -5.30
N PRO A 128 -10.25 -4.06 -6.14
CA PRO A 128 -11.51 -4.17 -6.86
C PRO A 128 -12.70 -4.23 -5.89
N ASN A 129 -13.74 -3.47 -6.17
CA ASN A 129 -14.91 -3.33 -5.29
C ASN A 129 -16.22 -3.33 -6.11
N SER A 130 -16.37 -4.27 -7.01
CA SER A 130 -17.55 -4.36 -7.89
C SER A 130 -18.86 -4.52 -7.12
N GLN A 131 -18.82 -5.19 -5.97
CA GLN A 131 -19.97 -5.37 -5.08
C GLN A 131 -20.21 -4.17 -4.14
N GLN A 132 -19.37 -3.13 -4.20
CA GLN A 132 -19.47 -1.91 -3.39
C GLN A 132 -19.53 -2.16 -1.87
N ARG A 133 -18.87 -3.24 -1.40
CA ARG A 133 -18.85 -3.60 0.03
C ARG A 133 -17.84 -2.78 0.83
N LEU A 134 -16.72 -2.42 0.20
CA LEU A 134 -15.74 -1.50 0.78
C LEU A 134 -16.25 -0.06 0.65
N ARG A 135 -16.16 0.69 1.73
CA ARG A 135 -16.58 2.08 1.78
C ARG A 135 -15.42 2.99 2.13
N PRO A 136 -15.33 4.19 1.55
CA PRO A 136 -14.39 5.22 2.00
C PRO A 136 -14.53 5.47 3.50
N GLY A 137 -13.41 5.70 4.19
CA GLY A 137 -13.38 5.90 5.64
C GLY A 137 -13.30 4.64 6.49
N MET A 138 -13.42 3.44 5.90
CA MET A 138 -13.19 2.20 6.63
C MET A 138 -11.70 2.03 6.97
N PHE A 139 -11.43 1.51 8.17
CA PHE A 139 -10.07 1.12 8.57
C PHE A 139 -9.70 -0.22 7.92
N ALA A 140 -8.57 -0.25 7.23
CA ALA A 140 -8.10 -1.44 6.52
C ALA A 140 -6.70 -1.85 7.00
N ARG A 141 -6.47 -3.16 7.11
CA ARG A 141 -5.15 -3.76 7.31
C ARG A 141 -4.68 -4.38 6.01
N VAL A 142 -3.44 -4.09 5.64
CA VAL A 142 -2.82 -4.61 4.42
C VAL A 142 -1.71 -5.57 4.81
N LYS A 143 -1.81 -6.80 4.33
CA LYS A 143 -0.77 -7.82 4.48
C LYS A 143 0.00 -7.94 3.16
N MET A 144 1.29 -7.65 3.23
CA MET A 144 2.22 -7.77 2.12
C MET A 144 3.11 -8.99 2.36
N ASN A 145 3.27 -9.83 1.35
CA ASN A 145 4.18 -10.97 1.40
C ASN A 145 5.45 -10.61 0.61
N PHE A 146 6.57 -10.52 1.31
CA PHE A 146 7.88 -10.21 0.73
C PHE A 146 8.67 -11.46 0.31
N GLY A 147 8.02 -12.60 0.21
CA GLY A 147 8.64 -13.89 -0.07
C GLY A 147 8.99 -14.67 1.21
N THR A 148 9.48 -15.87 1.00
CA THR A 148 10.02 -16.72 2.05
C THR A 148 11.54 -16.69 1.95
N ASN A 149 12.21 -16.53 3.08
CA ASN A 149 13.64 -16.77 3.18
C ASN A 149 13.83 -18.16 3.78
N ASP A 150 14.64 -18.99 3.14
CA ASP A 150 15.05 -20.29 3.66
C ASP A 150 16.18 -20.09 4.69
N ARG A 151 15.85 -19.42 5.79
CA ARG A 151 16.78 -19.21 6.89
C ARG A 151 16.33 -19.99 8.11
N PRO A 152 17.26 -20.58 8.87
CA PRO A 152 16.91 -21.32 10.07
C PRO A 152 16.28 -20.38 11.10
N LEU A 153 15.21 -20.87 11.72
CA LEU A 153 14.56 -20.23 12.86
C LEU A 153 14.97 -20.96 14.14
N LEU A 154 15.53 -20.24 15.08
CA LEU A 154 15.94 -20.76 16.36
C LEU A 154 15.09 -20.20 17.50
N SER A 155 14.71 -21.05 18.47
CA SER A 155 14.00 -20.59 19.66
C SER A 155 14.81 -19.53 20.42
N ASP A 156 14.14 -18.50 20.93
CA ASP A 156 14.78 -17.47 21.75
C ASP A 156 15.41 -18.02 23.03
N MET A 157 14.93 -19.17 23.52
CA MET A 157 15.50 -19.86 24.67
C MET A 157 16.94 -20.39 24.43
N ALA A 158 17.30 -20.65 23.17
CA ALA A 158 18.63 -21.09 22.81
C ALA A 158 19.64 -19.95 22.68
N VAL A 159 19.16 -18.70 22.53
CA VAL A 159 20.01 -17.54 22.27
C VAL A 159 20.44 -16.88 23.56
N LEU A 160 21.72 -16.85 23.79
CA LEU A 160 22.35 -16.23 24.97
C LEU A 160 22.97 -14.89 24.59
N LYS A 161 23.02 -13.98 25.57
CA LYS A 161 23.69 -12.70 25.42
C LYS A 161 25.03 -12.73 26.12
N GLN A 162 26.10 -12.34 25.44
CA GLN A 162 27.41 -12.20 26.02
C GLN A 162 27.45 -11.02 27.02
N VAL A 163 27.96 -11.28 28.18
CA VAL A 163 28.12 -10.24 29.22
C VAL A 163 29.22 -9.27 28.80
N GLY A 164 28.90 -7.97 28.77
CA GLY A 164 29.85 -6.91 28.39
C GLY A 164 29.90 -6.57 26.91
N SER A 165 29.20 -7.31 26.07
CA SER A 165 29.02 -6.97 24.65
C SER A 165 27.54 -7.07 24.22
N ASN A 166 27.26 -6.69 22.98
CA ASN A 166 25.92 -6.89 22.43
C ASN A 166 25.79 -8.16 21.58
N ASP A 167 26.86 -8.98 21.62
CA ASP A 167 26.93 -10.20 20.82
C ASP A 167 25.97 -11.27 21.34
N ARG A 168 25.47 -12.05 20.39
CA ARG A 168 24.60 -13.19 20.66
C ARG A 168 25.33 -14.47 20.30
N TYR A 169 25.11 -15.50 21.13
CA TYR A 169 25.71 -16.79 20.89
C TYR A 169 24.77 -17.92 21.27
N VAL A 170 25.07 -19.09 20.78
CA VAL A 170 24.38 -20.34 21.08
C VAL A 170 25.42 -21.42 21.39
N PHE A 171 25.00 -22.52 22.00
CA PHE A 171 25.80 -23.71 22.09
C PHE A 171 25.35 -24.75 21.07
N VAL A 172 26.28 -25.21 20.24
CA VAL A 172 26.05 -26.28 19.26
C VAL A 172 26.65 -27.56 19.82
N GLU A 173 25.87 -28.64 19.86
CA GLU A 173 26.36 -29.96 20.23
C GLU A 173 27.07 -30.57 19.01
N LYS A 174 28.32 -31.03 19.20
CA LYS A 174 29.08 -31.84 18.26
C LYS A 174 29.85 -32.89 19.03
N ASP A 175 29.65 -34.13 18.68
CA ASP A 175 30.32 -35.30 19.26
C ASP A 175 30.23 -35.35 20.81
N GLY A 176 29.10 -34.97 21.41
CA GLY A 176 28.88 -34.94 22.85
C GLY A 176 29.48 -33.73 23.56
N ILE A 177 29.95 -32.73 22.83
CA ILE A 177 30.61 -31.53 23.36
C ILE A 177 29.83 -30.28 22.95
N ALA A 178 29.61 -29.35 23.88
CA ALA A 178 29.02 -28.06 23.63
C ALA A 178 30.04 -27.07 23.06
N HIS A 179 29.82 -26.55 21.89
CA HIS A 179 30.67 -25.54 21.26
C HIS A 179 29.99 -24.18 21.26
N TYR A 180 30.71 -23.18 21.80
CA TYR A 180 30.30 -21.78 21.76
C TYR A 180 30.34 -21.29 20.31
N THR A 181 29.20 -20.77 19.82
CA THR A 181 29.06 -20.31 18.44
C THR A 181 28.40 -18.93 18.44
N LEU A 182 29.11 -17.94 17.93
CA LEU A 182 28.53 -16.61 17.70
C LEU A 182 27.50 -16.66 16.60
N VAL A 183 26.37 -15.99 16.79
CA VAL A 183 25.29 -15.92 15.81
C VAL A 183 24.87 -14.48 15.57
N GLU A 184 24.56 -14.17 14.34
CA GLU A 184 23.91 -12.93 13.96
C GLU A 184 22.42 -13.16 13.82
N LEU A 185 21.62 -12.40 14.57
CA LEU A 185 20.17 -12.52 14.58
C LEU A 185 19.52 -11.57 13.59
N GLY A 186 18.51 -12.10 12.89
CA GLY A 186 17.62 -11.33 12.05
C GLY A 186 16.34 -10.91 12.79
N VAL A 187 15.22 -11.02 12.11
CA VAL A 187 13.91 -10.64 12.65
C VAL A 187 13.41 -11.68 13.67
N ARG A 188 12.84 -11.19 14.77
CA ARG A 188 12.13 -12.06 15.72
C ARG A 188 10.70 -12.29 15.23
N ILE A 189 10.34 -13.57 15.08
CA ILE A 189 9.01 -14.02 14.69
C ILE A 189 8.43 -14.86 15.84
N ASN A 190 7.48 -14.30 16.56
CA ASN A 190 6.95 -14.88 17.81
C ASN A 190 8.07 -15.12 18.85
N ASP A 191 8.32 -16.41 19.17
CA ASP A 191 9.32 -16.92 20.12
C ASP A 191 10.61 -17.43 19.45
N LYS A 192 10.82 -17.09 18.16
CA LYS A 192 11.98 -17.53 17.38
C LYS A 192 12.70 -16.38 16.73
N TYR A 193 14.02 -16.49 16.62
CA TYR A 193 14.87 -15.59 15.86
C TYR A 193 15.29 -16.22 14.53
N GLU A 194 15.22 -15.43 13.46
CA GLU A 194 15.89 -15.74 12.19
C GLU A 194 17.41 -15.68 12.42
N ILE A 195 18.16 -16.68 11.94
CA ILE A 195 19.61 -16.68 12.01
C ILE A 195 20.17 -16.23 10.69
N LEU A 196 20.91 -15.12 10.70
CA LEU A 196 21.53 -14.54 9.51
C LEU A 196 22.88 -15.20 9.21
N SER A 197 23.64 -15.53 10.25
CA SER A 197 24.94 -16.19 10.15
C SER A 197 25.33 -16.90 11.45
N GLY A 198 26.31 -17.81 11.39
CA GLY A 198 26.86 -18.52 12.53
C GLY A 198 26.38 -19.95 12.72
N LEU A 199 25.29 -20.37 12.05
CA LEU A 199 24.83 -21.77 12.05
C LEU A 199 24.70 -22.31 10.64
N SER A 200 24.87 -23.61 10.53
CA SER A 200 24.66 -24.40 9.31
C SER A 200 23.43 -25.30 9.46
N GLU A 201 22.86 -25.69 8.32
CA GLU A 201 21.78 -26.68 8.31
C GLU A 201 22.28 -28.02 8.87
N GLY A 202 21.51 -28.57 9.82
CA GLY A 202 21.90 -29.81 10.52
C GLY A 202 22.63 -29.61 11.84
N ASP A 203 23.04 -28.39 12.20
CA ASP A 203 23.63 -28.12 13.52
C ASP A 203 22.61 -28.37 14.62
N LYS A 204 23.01 -29.12 15.65
CA LYS A 204 22.17 -29.39 16.83
C LYS A 204 22.41 -28.32 17.88
N VAL A 205 21.44 -27.47 18.09
CA VAL A 205 21.53 -26.34 19.03
C VAL A 205 20.91 -26.71 20.38
N ILE A 206 21.63 -26.44 21.46
CA ILE A 206 21.19 -26.70 22.83
C ILE A 206 20.15 -25.62 23.22
N VAL A 207 18.90 -26.04 23.43
CA VAL A 207 17.76 -25.15 23.74
C VAL A 207 17.55 -25.00 25.25
N GLN A 208 17.81 -26.09 26.01
CA GLN A 208 17.66 -26.11 27.47
C GLN A 208 18.96 -26.55 28.13
N GLY A 209 19.17 -26.10 29.37
CA GLY A 209 20.40 -26.40 30.11
C GLY A 209 21.63 -25.58 29.67
N ASN A 210 21.43 -24.61 28.76
CA ASN A 210 22.48 -23.79 28.18
C ASN A 210 23.01 -22.68 29.13
N ASN A 211 22.28 -22.38 30.22
CA ASN A 211 22.72 -21.40 31.22
C ASN A 211 23.87 -21.97 32.05
N GLY A 212 25.04 -21.36 31.91
CA GLY A 212 26.24 -21.78 32.65
C GLY A 212 27.14 -22.78 31.92
N LEU A 213 26.80 -23.18 30.70
CA LEU A 213 27.70 -23.95 29.84
C LEU A 213 28.94 -23.12 29.47
N ILE A 214 30.08 -23.79 29.39
CA ILE A 214 31.34 -23.25 28.91
C ILE A 214 31.73 -24.02 27.65
N ASP A 215 32.42 -23.36 26.74
CA ASP A 215 32.95 -24.01 25.53
C ASP A 215 33.78 -25.27 25.89
N GLY A 216 33.48 -26.37 25.24
CA GLY A 216 34.13 -27.64 25.51
C GLY A 216 33.49 -28.50 26.60
N THR A 217 32.37 -28.10 27.18
CA THR A 217 31.64 -28.90 28.18
C THR A 217 31.05 -30.15 27.55
N GLU A 218 31.26 -31.32 28.16
CA GLU A 218 30.57 -32.55 27.78
C GLU A 218 29.09 -32.43 28.08
N VAL A 219 28.27 -32.81 27.12
CA VAL A 219 26.81 -32.74 27.20
C VAL A 219 26.18 -34.04 26.73
N GLU A 220 25.10 -34.43 27.38
CA GLU A 220 24.27 -35.53 26.94
C GLU A 220 22.95 -34.99 26.40
N VAL A 221 22.59 -35.38 25.15
CA VAL A 221 21.34 -34.97 24.52
C VAL A 221 20.20 -35.79 25.09
N VAL A 222 19.29 -35.12 25.77
CA VAL A 222 18.01 -35.72 26.24
C VAL A 222 16.92 -35.26 25.28
N GLU A 223 16.29 -36.18 24.57
CA GLU A 223 15.17 -35.91 23.66
C GLU A 223 13.85 -35.62 24.42
#